data_2c302da16cd1fa18cbeeefe5c6a38e94
#
_entry.id   2c302da16cd1fa18cbeeefe5c6a38e94
#
_cell.length_a   1.000
_cell.length_b   1.000
_cell.length_c   1.000
_cell.angle_alpha   90.00
_cell.angle_beta   90.00
_cell.angle_gamma   90.00
#
_symmetry.space_group_name_H-M   'P 1'
#
loop_
_entity.id
_entity.type
_entity.pdbx_description
1 polymer ?
#
loop_
_entity_poly.entity_id
_entity_poly.type
_entity_poly.pdbx_seq_one_letter_code
_entity_poly.pdbx_strand_id
1 'polypeptide(L)'
;MVAMAETLDLTVEDFTGQVRRRARGIPRDATVGDLVGGLTHELHLPANDSQGRPLSYSARARGESLVESDLIGDVLETEDVVTLAPNVTAG
;
A
#
# COMPACT_ATOMS: atom_id res chain seq x y z
N MET A 1 9.40 -11.26 -28.96
CA MET A 1 9.35 -11.69 -27.57
C MET A 1 8.68 -10.61 -26.75
N VAL A 2 7.65 -10.97 -26.04
CA VAL A 2 6.97 -10.03 -25.17
C VAL A 2 7.53 -10.18 -23.78
N ALA A 3 8.15 -9.13 -23.29
CA ALA A 3 8.59 -9.09 -21.90
C ALA A 3 7.36 -8.87 -21.02
N MET A 4 7.16 -9.72 -20.04
CA MET A 4 6.13 -9.46 -19.03
C MET A 4 6.52 -8.20 -18.28
N ALA A 5 5.54 -7.36 -18.01
CA ALA A 5 5.80 -6.18 -17.20
C ALA A 5 6.24 -6.64 -15.81
N GLU A 6 7.42 -6.22 -15.41
CA GLU A 6 7.97 -6.53 -14.08
C GLU A 6 7.50 -5.55 -13.03
N THR A 7 6.75 -4.53 -13.44
CA THR A 7 6.24 -3.50 -12.57
C THR A 7 4.75 -3.30 -12.79
N LEU A 8 4.11 -2.75 -11.78
CA LEU A 8 2.70 -2.37 -11.84
C LEU A 8 2.56 -0.89 -11.59
N ASP A 9 1.53 -0.29 -12.18
CA ASP A 9 1.11 1.05 -11.85
C ASP A 9 -0.17 0.93 -11.03
N LEU A 10 -0.19 1.58 -9.88
CA LEU A 10 -1.30 1.49 -8.94
C LEU A 10 -1.80 2.88 -8.60
N THR A 11 -3.07 2.97 -8.23
CA THR A 11 -3.60 4.17 -7.60
C THR A 11 -3.65 3.90 -6.10
N VAL A 12 -3.10 4.82 -5.32
CA VAL A 12 -3.04 4.67 -3.87
C VAL A 12 -3.84 5.80 -3.24
N GLU A 13 -4.65 5.47 -2.27
CA GLU A 13 -5.39 6.47 -1.52
C GLU A 13 -5.36 6.14 -0.04
N ASP A 14 -5.52 7.17 0.79
CA ASP A 14 -5.65 6.94 2.21
C ASP A 14 -7.10 6.55 2.54
N PHE A 15 -7.31 6.12 3.77
CA PHE A 15 -8.63 5.62 4.18
C PHE A 15 -9.72 6.71 4.18
N THR A 16 -9.33 7.99 4.19
CA THR A 16 -10.29 9.10 4.13
C THR A 16 -10.67 9.44 2.69
N GLY A 17 -9.90 8.98 1.72
CA GLY A 17 -10.11 9.33 0.32
C GLY A 17 -9.61 10.72 -0.05
N GLN A 18 -9.04 11.47 0.89
CA GLN A 18 -8.58 12.83 0.63
C GLN A 18 -7.22 12.88 -0.05
N VAL A 19 -6.40 11.87 0.17
CA VAL A 19 -5.09 11.77 -0.45
C VAL A 19 -5.15 10.65 -1.47
N ARG A 20 -4.86 10.99 -2.73
CA ARG A 20 -4.89 10.02 -3.81
C ARG A 20 -3.68 10.27 -4.70
N ARG A 21 -2.90 9.24 -4.94
CA ARG A 21 -1.67 9.35 -5.73
C ARG A 21 -1.55 8.17 -6.67
N ARG A 22 -0.90 8.43 -7.81
CA ARG A 22 -0.53 7.39 -8.74
C ARG A 22 0.87 6.89 -8.40
N ALA A 23 0.98 5.60 -8.11
CA ALA A 23 2.27 4.96 -7.86
C ALA A 23 2.66 4.16 -9.10
N ARG A 24 3.73 4.55 -9.75
CA ARG A 24 4.20 3.93 -10.99
C ARG A 24 5.45 3.11 -10.76
N GLY A 25 5.60 2.07 -11.56
CA GLY A 25 6.83 1.29 -11.54
C GLY A 25 7.00 0.47 -10.28
N ILE A 26 5.92 -0.01 -9.69
CA ILE A 26 5.98 -0.81 -8.47
C ILE A 26 6.47 -2.21 -8.83
N PRO A 27 7.60 -2.69 -8.26
CA PRO A 27 8.11 -4.02 -8.60
C PRO A 27 7.14 -5.12 -8.18
N ARG A 28 6.93 -6.07 -9.09
CA ARG A 28 6.04 -7.21 -8.81
C ARG A 28 6.63 -8.16 -7.76
N ASP A 29 7.94 -8.19 -7.63
CA ASP A 29 8.65 -9.07 -6.70
C ASP A 29 8.89 -8.43 -5.33
N ALA A 30 8.44 -7.20 -5.12
CA ALA A 30 8.43 -6.59 -3.81
C ALA A 30 7.25 -7.14 -3.00
N THR A 31 7.35 -7.05 -1.68
CA THR A 31 6.26 -7.49 -0.81
C THR A 31 5.25 -6.37 -0.59
N VAL A 32 4.05 -6.75 -0.18
CA VAL A 32 3.03 -5.77 0.24
C VAL A 32 3.58 -4.89 1.37
N GLY A 33 4.31 -5.48 2.31
CA GLY A 33 4.92 -4.72 3.41
C GLY A 33 5.88 -3.64 2.92
N ASP A 34 6.70 -3.96 1.91
CA ASP A 34 7.60 -2.97 1.29
C ASP A 34 6.80 -1.85 0.65
N LEU A 35 5.71 -2.18 -0.03
CA LEU A 35 4.84 -1.20 -0.65
C LEU A 35 4.23 -0.27 0.39
N VAL A 36 3.70 -0.83 1.48
CA VAL A 36 3.09 -0.03 2.54
C VAL A 36 4.11 0.92 3.15
N GLY A 37 5.31 0.42 3.45
CA GLY A 37 6.37 1.25 4.02
C GLY A 37 6.76 2.41 3.11
N GLY A 38 6.92 2.13 1.82
CA GLY A 38 7.25 3.17 0.85
C GLY A 38 6.14 4.19 0.69
N LEU A 39 4.89 3.73 0.65
CA LEU A 39 3.74 4.62 0.45
C LEU A 39 3.46 5.51 1.66
N THR A 40 3.63 4.99 2.87
CA THR A 40 3.44 5.83 4.06
C THR A 40 4.44 6.97 4.07
N HIS A 41 5.65 6.73 3.59
CA HIS A 41 6.66 7.77 3.47
C HIS A 41 6.29 8.77 2.36
N GLU A 42 5.92 8.27 1.17
CA GLU A 42 5.59 9.11 0.02
C GLU A 42 4.36 9.99 0.26
N LEU A 43 3.38 9.47 0.96
CA LEU A 43 2.14 10.20 1.24
C LEU A 43 2.24 11.05 2.49
N HIS A 44 3.39 11.06 3.15
CA HIS A 44 3.60 11.81 4.39
C HIS A 44 2.57 11.45 5.46
N LEU A 45 2.24 10.17 5.55
CA LEU A 45 1.29 9.72 6.55
C LEU A 45 1.93 9.76 7.95
N PRO A 46 1.14 10.03 9.00
CA PRO A 46 1.70 10.10 10.33
C PRO A 46 2.37 8.79 10.75
N ALA A 47 3.56 8.90 11.32
CA ALA A 47 4.28 7.74 11.84
C ALA A 47 3.85 7.38 13.27
N ASN A 48 3.24 8.33 13.97
CA ASN A 48 2.81 8.15 15.36
C ASN A 48 1.42 8.73 15.54
N ASP A 49 0.68 8.17 16.49
CA ASP A 49 -0.62 8.71 16.86
C ASP A 49 -0.47 9.96 17.73
N SER A 50 -1.60 10.53 18.18
CA SER A 50 -1.60 11.74 18.99
C SER A 50 -0.94 11.56 20.35
N GLN A 51 -0.70 10.33 20.77
CA GLN A 51 -0.03 10.01 22.04
C GLN A 51 1.42 9.59 21.84
N GLY A 52 1.94 9.72 20.60
CA GLY A 52 3.32 9.39 20.31
C GLY A 52 3.57 7.90 20.09
N ARG A 53 2.53 7.07 20.02
CA ARG A 53 2.71 5.64 19.79
C ARG A 53 2.88 5.39 18.30
N PRO A 54 3.76 4.43 17.90
CA PRO A 54 3.95 4.13 16.48
C PRO A 54 2.65 3.66 15.83
N LEU A 55 2.41 4.17 14.63
CA LEU A 55 1.29 3.72 13.80
C LEU A 55 1.81 2.76 12.75
N SER A 56 1.07 1.69 12.53
CA SER A 56 1.28 0.82 11.38
C SER A 56 0.08 0.94 10.46
N TYR A 57 0.29 0.63 9.18
CA TYR A 57 -0.75 0.74 8.17
C TYR A 57 -0.94 -0.60 7.49
N SER A 58 -2.16 -0.85 7.06
CA SER A 58 -2.51 -2.02 6.26
C SER A 58 -2.95 -1.57 4.88
N ALA A 59 -2.68 -2.39 3.88
CA ALA A 59 -3.14 -2.15 2.52
C ALA A 59 -4.37 -3.01 2.26
N ARG A 60 -5.33 -2.43 1.54
CA ARG A 60 -6.54 -3.13 1.12
C ARG A 60 -6.73 -2.89 -0.38
N ALA A 61 -7.23 -3.90 -1.05
CA ALA A 61 -7.60 -3.80 -2.46
C ALA A 61 -8.83 -4.65 -2.70
N ARG A 62 -9.76 -4.13 -3.48
CA ARG A 62 -11.00 -4.83 -3.83
C ARG A 62 -11.77 -5.32 -2.59
N GLY A 63 -11.73 -4.53 -1.51
CA GLY A 63 -12.44 -4.84 -0.28
C GLY A 63 -11.76 -5.87 0.61
N GLU A 64 -10.56 -6.33 0.25
CA GLU A 64 -9.83 -7.32 1.02
C GLU A 64 -8.54 -6.75 1.59
N SER A 65 -8.20 -7.19 2.80
CA SER A 65 -6.91 -6.84 3.41
C SER A 65 -5.81 -7.66 2.75
N LEU A 66 -4.71 -7.01 2.42
CA LEU A 66 -3.56 -7.66 1.82
C LEU A 66 -2.62 -8.16 2.92
N VAL A 67 -1.96 -9.27 2.66
CA VAL A 67 -0.99 -9.86 3.59
C VAL A 67 0.39 -9.28 3.30
N GLU A 68 1.06 -8.76 4.33
CA GLU A 68 2.33 -8.07 4.15
C GLU A 68 3.43 -8.92 3.54
N SER A 69 3.42 -10.21 3.78
CA SER A 69 4.43 -11.12 3.24
C SER A 69 4.18 -11.56 1.80
N ASP A 70 3.00 -11.26 1.25
CA ASP A 70 2.69 -11.62 -0.13
C ASP A 70 3.46 -10.73 -1.10
N LEU A 71 3.79 -11.29 -2.26
CA LEU A 71 4.39 -10.52 -3.34
C LEU A 71 3.31 -9.69 -4.04
N ILE A 72 3.66 -8.48 -4.38
CA ILE A 72 2.73 -7.55 -5.02
C ILE A 72 2.15 -8.16 -6.30
N GLY A 73 2.99 -8.77 -7.13
CA GLY A 73 2.54 -9.35 -8.38
C GLY A 73 1.59 -10.54 -8.24
N ASP A 74 1.52 -11.13 -7.05
CA ASP A 74 0.63 -12.25 -6.79
C ASP A 74 -0.76 -11.81 -6.36
N VAL A 75 -0.89 -10.61 -5.81
CA VAL A 75 -2.15 -10.15 -5.20
C VAL A 75 -2.72 -8.89 -5.85
N LEU A 76 -1.94 -8.18 -6.64
CA LEU A 76 -2.37 -6.95 -7.30
C LEU A 76 -2.14 -7.02 -8.80
N GLU A 77 -2.94 -6.27 -9.53
CA GLU A 77 -2.78 -6.08 -10.96
C GLU A 77 -2.58 -4.61 -11.24
N THR A 78 -2.03 -4.31 -12.43
CA THR A 78 -1.86 -2.91 -12.83
C THR A 78 -3.23 -2.22 -12.84
N GLU A 79 -3.25 -0.95 -12.48
CA GLU A 79 -4.44 -0.12 -12.34
C GLU A 79 -5.31 -0.42 -11.12
N ASP A 80 -4.90 -1.35 -10.26
CA ASP A 80 -5.63 -1.58 -9.01
C ASP A 80 -5.56 -0.35 -8.10
N VAL A 81 -6.58 -0.20 -7.27
CA VAL A 81 -6.62 0.84 -6.25
C VAL A 81 -6.27 0.20 -4.91
N VAL A 82 -5.26 0.74 -4.27
CA VAL A 82 -4.82 0.28 -2.95
C VAL A 82 -5.16 1.36 -1.92
N THR A 83 -5.86 0.97 -0.89
CA THR A 83 -6.22 1.88 0.20
C THR A 83 -5.37 1.57 1.42
N LEU A 84 -4.74 2.60 1.98
CA LEU A 84 -3.97 2.48 3.22
C LEU A 84 -4.82 2.94 4.39
N ALA A 85 -4.85 2.14 5.43
CA ALA A 85 -5.58 2.47 6.65
C ALA A 85 -4.71 2.17 7.86
N PRO A 86 -4.74 3.03 8.88
CA PRO A 86 -3.98 2.74 10.10
C PRO A 86 -4.58 1.54 10.82
N ASN A 87 -3.70 0.73 11.38
CA ASN A 87 -4.13 -0.37 12.24
C ASN A 87 -4.46 0.19 13.60
N VAL A 88 -5.69 -0.03 14.04
CA VAL A 88 -6.12 0.39 15.36
C VAL A 88 -5.95 -0.78 16.31
N THR A 89 -5.11 -0.61 17.31
CA THR A 89 -4.95 -1.60 18.35
C THR A 89 -6.00 -1.34 19.41
N ALA A 90 -6.94 -2.27 19.51
CA ALA A 90 -7.91 -2.22 20.59
C ALA A 90 -7.22 -2.67 21.87
N GLY A 91 -7.12 -1.78 22.83
CA GLY A 91 -6.43 -2.20 24.02
C GLY A 91 -6.55 -1.23 25.12
#